data_871f93bfcab4b2be796ab08ca2e5e29f
#
_entry.id   871f93bfcab4b2be796ab08ca2e5e29f
#
_cell.length_a   1.000
_cell.length_b   1.000
_cell.length_c   1.000
_cell.angle_alpha   90.00
_cell.angle_beta   90.00
_cell.angle_gamma   90.00
#
_symmetry.space_group_name_H-M   'P 1'
#
loop_
_entity.id
_entity.type
_entity.pdbx_description
1 polymer ?
#
loop_
_entity_poly.entity_id
_entity_poly.type
_entity_poly.pdbx_seq_one_letter_code
_entity_poly.pdbx_strand_id
1 'polypeptide(L)'
;MHNRPSVPELYKPEWVVEGELARSQRPGYPKDKPSSSVMKDWMETVLSLGIRSVICIMDQNQVDKYNEIDNIGGGLFTFYKENGLTVHHMNVEDYKKPPLNESQVYIVMKA
;
A
#
# COMPACT_ATOMS: atom_id res chain seq x y z
N MET A 1 12.41 -9.04 24.05
CA MET A 1 11.39 -8.23 23.44
C MET A 1 11.77 -7.81 22.04
N HIS A 2 10.95 -7.99 21.17
CA HIS A 2 11.25 -7.61 19.81
C HIS A 2 10.54 -6.34 19.44
N ASN A 3 10.99 -5.71 18.38
CA ASN A 3 10.49 -4.40 17.98
C ASN A 3 9.87 -4.44 16.60
N ARG A 4 9.15 -5.53 16.33
CA ARG A 4 8.49 -5.63 15.05
C ARG A 4 7.41 -4.57 14.95
N PRO A 5 7.32 -3.88 13.82
CA PRO A 5 6.28 -2.86 13.65
C PRO A 5 4.90 -3.48 13.76
N SER A 6 3.98 -2.69 14.25
CA SER A 6 2.60 -3.11 14.43
C SER A 6 1.73 -2.33 13.45
N VAL A 7 1.10 -3.04 12.52
CA VAL A 7 0.24 -2.43 11.52
C VAL A 7 -1.21 -2.69 11.90
N PRO A 8 -2.03 -1.63 12.01
CA PRO A 8 -3.44 -1.80 12.32
C PRO A 8 -4.16 -2.72 11.35
N GLU A 9 -5.13 -3.44 11.84
CA GLU A 9 -5.90 -4.37 11.02
C GLU A 9 -6.53 -3.70 9.81
N LEU A 10 -6.87 -2.43 9.93
CA LEU A 10 -7.58 -1.71 8.88
C LEU A 10 -6.83 -1.71 7.55
N TYR A 11 -5.50 -1.68 7.59
CA TYR A 11 -4.71 -1.72 6.36
C TYR A 11 -3.57 -2.74 6.44
N LYS A 12 -3.75 -3.77 7.25
CA LYS A 12 -2.75 -4.82 7.37
C LYS A 12 -2.83 -5.77 6.18
N PRO A 13 -1.70 -6.09 5.55
CA PRO A 13 -1.72 -7.05 4.44
C PRO A 13 -2.18 -8.43 4.90
N GLU A 14 -2.98 -9.08 4.08
CA GLU A 14 -3.50 -10.41 4.38
C GLU A 14 -3.33 -11.32 3.18
N TRP A 15 -2.94 -12.55 3.44
CA TRP A 15 -2.81 -13.53 2.36
C TRP A 15 -4.18 -13.90 1.80
N VAL A 16 -4.30 -13.84 0.48
CA VAL A 16 -5.44 -14.40 -0.24
C VAL A 16 -5.11 -15.82 -0.63
N VAL A 17 -3.88 -16.02 -1.13
CA VAL A 17 -3.32 -17.34 -1.37
C VAL A 17 -2.00 -17.35 -0.63
N GLU A 18 -1.90 -18.17 0.40
CA GLU A 18 -0.76 -18.13 1.28
C GLU A 18 0.56 -18.26 0.54
N GLY A 19 1.47 -17.35 0.80
CA GLY A 19 2.78 -17.34 0.19
C GLY A 19 2.81 -16.88 -1.26
N GLU A 20 1.66 -16.60 -1.85
CA GLU A 20 1.61 -16.24 -3.27
C GLU A 20 0.95 -14.90 -3.54
N LEU A 21 -0.17 -14.62 -2.88
CA LEU A 21 -0.93 -13.41 -3.18
C LEU A 21 -1.54 -12.86 -1.91
N ALA A 22 -1.31 -11.59 -1.66
CA ALA A 22 -1.90 -10.89 -0.53
C ALA A 22 -2.63 -9.66 -1.02
N ARG A 23 -3.49 -9.14 -0.19
CA ARG A 23 -4.18 -7.87 -0.46
C ARG A 23 -4.13 -7.00 0.76
N SER A 24 -4.33 -5.71 0.56
CA SER A 24 -4.32 -4.74 1.64
C SER A 24 -5.06 -3.50 1.19
N GLN A 25 -5.69 -2.81 2.12
CA GLN A 25 -6.07 -1.43 1.88
C GLN A 25 -4.79 -0.62 1.69
N ARG A 26 -4.90 0.56 1.11
CA ARG A 26 -3.73 1.40 0.97
C ARG A 26 -3.12 1.72 2.33
N PRO A 27 -1.80 1.88 2.39
CA PRO A 27 -1.14 2.13 3.69
C PRO A 27 -1.74 3.35 4.38
N GLY A 28 -2.05 3.18 5.67
CA GLY A 28 -2.57 4.28 6.46
C GLY A 28 -4.05 4.58 6.27
N TYR A 29 -4.74 3.77 5.47
CA TYR A 29 -6.18 3.95 5.27
C TYR A 29 -6.89 4.12 6.61
N PRO A 30 -7.82 5.05 6.76
CA PRO A 30 -8.42 5.89 5.73
C PRO A 30 -7.81 7.29 5.59
N LYS A 31 -6.68 7.55 6.21
CA LYS A 31 -6.05 8.86 6.10
C LYS A 31 -5.56 9.10 4.69
N ASP A 32 -5.73 10.33 4.21
CA ASP A 32 -5.26 10.69 2.88
C ASP A 32 -3.74 10.80 2.83
N LYS A 33 -3.14 11.32 3.90
CA LYS A 33 -1.70 11.53 3.97
C LYS A 33 -1.17 10.98 5.28
N PRO A 34 -0.99 9.66 5.36
CA PRO A 34 -0.43 9.07 6.58
C PRO A 34 1.00 9.56 6.80
N SER A 35 1.46 9.43 8.04
CA SER A 35 2.82 9.86 8.36
C SER A 35 3.84 8.93 7.71
N SER A 36 5.07 9.41 7.58
CA SER A 36 6.13 8.59 7.01
C SER A 36 6.42 7.37 7.86
N SER A 37 6.25 7.46 9.18
CA SER A 37 6.48 6.29 10.03
C SER A 37 5.43 5.21 9.77
N VAL A 38 4.18 5.60 9.51
CA VAL A 38 3.14 4.65 9.15
C VAL A 38 3.50 3.94 7.85
N MET A 39 4.00 4.71 6.88
CA MET A 39 4.42 4.14 5.60
C MET A 39 5.56 3.14 5.77
N LYS A 40 6.54 3.49 6.62
CA LYS A 40 7.68 2.61 6.85
C LYS A 40 7.28 1.34 7.57
N ASP A 41 6.41 1.43 8.55
CA ASP A 41 5.92 0.25 9.27
C ASP A 41 5.18 -0.69 8.34
N TRP A 42 4.34 -0.13 7.48
CA TRP A 42 3.61 -0.92 6.50
C TRP A 42 4.58 -1.62 5.55
N MET A 43 5.59 -0.89 5.09
CA MET A 43 6.58 -1.45 4.17
C MET A 43 7.36 -2.58 4.81
N GLU A 44 7.76 -2.42 6.07
CA GLU A 44 8.48 -3.48 6.76
C GLU A 44 7.65 -4.73 6.89
N THR A 45 6.36 -4.56 7.14
CA THR A 45 5.45 -5.69 7.23
C THR A 45 5.35 -6.41 5.89
N VAL A 46 5.20 -5.66 4.81
CA VAL A 46 5.13 -6.21 3.47
C VAL A 46 6.39 -7.01 3.14
N LEU A 47 7.54 -6.43 3.42
CA LEU A 47 8.81 -7.09 3.12
C LEU A 47 9.01 -8.33 3.98
N SER A 48 8.56 -8.29 5.22
CA SER A 48 8.70 -9.44 6.12
C SER A 48 7.87 -10.63 5.65
N LEU A 49 6.83 -10.38 4.85
CA LEU A 49 6.02 -11.45 4.29
C LEU A 49 6.63 -12.04 3.01
N GLY A 50 7.74 -11.50 2.55
CA GLY A 50 8.40 -11.98 1.34
C GLY A 50 7.80 -11.44 0.05
N ILE A 51 6.99 -10.42 0.15
CA ILE A 51 6.33 -9.83 -1.03
C ILE A 51 7.36 -9.06 -1.86
N ARG A 52 7.27 -9.20 -3.17
CA ARG A 52 8.20 -8.57 -4.11
C ARG A 52 7.53 -7.68 -5.13
N SER A 53 6.22 -7.80 -5.31
CA SER A 53 5.50 -7.03 -6.33
C SER A 53 4.21 -6.48 -5.76
N VAL A 54 3.84 -5.30 -6.24
CA VAL A 54 2.61 -4.63 -5.82
C VAL A 54 1.83 -4.23 -7.07
N ILE A 55 0.56 -4.59 -7.10
CA ILE A 55 -0.38 -4.04 -8.07
C ILE A 55 -1.20 -3.02 -7.30
N CYS A 56 -0.98 -1.75 -7.61
CA CYS A 56 -1.60 -0.66 -6.88
C CYS A 56 -2.84 -0.21 -7.65
N ILE A 57 -4.01 -0.50 -7.09
CA ILE A 57 -5.29 -0.14 -7.69
C ILE A 57 -5.80 1.08 -6.95
N MET A 58 -5.44 2.25 -7.44
CA MET A 58 -5.75 3.50 -6.78
C MET A 58 -6.04 4.58 -7.82
N ASP A 59 -6.96 5.45 -7.45
CA ASP A 59 -7.22 6.68 -8.19
C ASP A 59 -5.95 7.53 -8.18
N GLN A 60 -5.66 8.17 -9.30
CA GLN A 60 -4.46 9.00 -9.42
C GLN A 60 -4.46 10.12 -8.38
N ASN A 61 -5.63 10.67 -8.07
CA ASN A 61 -5.71 11.73 -7.05
C ASN A 61 -5.22 11.22 -5.69
N GLN A 62 -5.52 9.99 -5.35
CA GLN A 62 -5.06 9.41 -4.09
C GLN A 62 -3.56 9.18 -4.11
N VAL A 63 -3.03 8.74 -5.24
CA VAL A 63 -1.58 8.58 -5.39
C VAL A 63 -0.89 9.91 -5.20
N ASP A 64 -1.44 10.97 -5.78
CA ASP A 64 -0.86 12.30 -5.67
C ASP A 64 -0.79 12.75 -4.21
N LYS A 65 -1.78 12.39 -3.39
CA LYS A 65 -1.74 12.74 -1.99
C LYS A 65 -0.59 12.06 -1.27
N TYR A 66 -0.32 10.79 -1.59
CA TYR A 66 0.84 10.12 -1.03
C TYR A 66 2.14 10.77 -1.47
N ASN A 67 2.17 11.26 -2.70
CA ASN A 67 3.40 11.89 -3.21
C ASN A 67 3.75 13.16 -2.45
N GLU A 68 2.82 13.69 -1.66
CA GLU A 68 3.06 14.87 -0.84
C GLU A 68 3.61 14.53 0.55
N ILE A 69 3.72 13.26 0.89
CA ILE A 69 4.23 12.86 2.20
C ILE A 69 5.73 13.05 2.24
N ASP A 70 6.21 13.74 3.29
CA ASP A 70 7.63 13.97 3.46
C ASP A 70 8.36 12.67 3.80
N ASN A 71 9.62 12.60 3.39
CA ASN A 71 10.53 11.51 3.79
C ASN A 71 10.18 10.15 3.25
N ILE A 72 9.46 10.07 2.15
CA ILE A 72 9.28 8.80 1.46
C ILE A 72 9.89 8.81 0.07
N GLY A 73 10.86 9.70 -0.13
CA GLY A 73 11.76 9.57 -1.27
C GLY A 73 11.17 9.79 -2.64
N GLY A 74 10.40 10.85 -2.84
CA GLY A 74 9.98 11.20 -4.18
C GLY A 74 8.65 10.61 -4.61
N GLY A 75 7.85 10.14 -3.67
CA GLY A 75 6.49 9.70 -3.96
C GLY A 75 6.28 8.24 -3.67
N LEU A 76 5.02 7.83 -3.76
CA LEU A 76 4.60 6.50 -3.35
C LEU A 76 5.30 5.39 -4.16
N PHE A 77 5.29 5.51 -5.48
CA PHE A 77 5.86 4.45 -6.30
C PHE A 77 7.37 4.39 -6.19
N THR A 78 8.02 5.55 -6.04
CA THR A 78 9.45 5.59 -5.82
C THR A 78 9.78 4.93 -4.49
N PHE A 79 8.98 5.20 -3.47
CA PHE A 79 9.15 4.59 -2.16
C PHE A 79 9.08 3.05 -2.26
N TYR A 80 8.10 2.53 -2.98
CA TYR A 80 7.99 1.08 -3.18
C TYR A 80 9.22 0.52 -3.90
N LYS A 81 9.64 1.19 -4.97
CA LYS A 81 10.77 0.69 -5.77
C LYS A 81 12.06 0.73 -4.99
N GLU A 82 12.26 1.75 -4.18
CA GLU A 82 13.47 1.85 -3.39
C GLU A 82 13.55 0.78 -2.33
N ASN A 83 12.43 0.20 -1.97
CA ASN A 83 12.38 -0.91 -1.03
C ASN A 83 12.38 -2.27 -1.72
N GLY A 84 12.63 -2.30 -3.02
CA GLY A 84 12.82 -3.54 -3.75
C GLY A 84 11.56 -4.13 -4.36
N LEU A 85 10.48 -3.36 -4.41
CA LEU A 85 9.22 -3.86 -4.98
C LEU A 85 9.09 -3.47 -6.45
N THR A 86 8.53 -4.37 -7.23
CA THR A 86 8.06 -4.06 -8.57
C THR A 86 6.65 -3.52 -8.46
N VAL A 87 6.36 -2.40 -9.13
CA VAL A 87 5.08 -1.72 -8.98
C VAL A 87 4.35 -1.66 -10.31
N HIS A 88 3.06 -2.01 -10.26
CA HIS A 88 2.16 -1.84 -11.40
C HIS A 88 0.99 -1.01 -10.90
N HIS A 89 0.71 0.09 -11.59
CA HIS A 89 -0.38 0.98 -11.18
C HIS A 89 -1.56 0.84 -12.11
N MET A 90 -2.73 0.61 -11.54
CA MET A 90 -3.99 0.62 -12.26
C MET A 90 -4.79 1.81 -11.76
N ASN A 91 -4.96 2.81 -12.62
CA ASN A 91 -5.71 3.99 -12.27
C ASN A 91 -7.20 3.70 -12.38
N VAL A 92 -7.89 3.78 -11.24
CA VAL A 92 -9.32 3.48 -11.16
C VAL A 92 -10.04 4.71 -10.65
N GLU A 93 -11.10 5.09 -11.35
CA GLU A 93 -11.93 6.21 -10.91
C GLU A 93 -13.09 5.65 -10.10
N ASP A 94 -12.93 5.67 -8.79
CA ASP A 94 -13.87 5.03 -7.88
C ASP A 94 -15.30 5.48 -8.07
N TYR A 95 -15.50 6.75 -8.31
CA TYR A 95 -16.84 7.29 -8.38
C TYR A 95 -17.62 6.84 -9.61
N LYS A 96 -16.94 6.21 -10.55
CA LYS A 96 -17.57 5.73 -11.78
C LYS A 96 -17.76 4.23 -11.81
N LYS A 97 -17.10 3.52 -10.92
CA LYS A 97 -17.05 2.06 -11.00
C LYS A 97 -17.48 1.43 -9.69
N PRO A 98 -18.74 1.07 -9.59
CA PRO A 98 -19.26 0.48 -8.38
C PRO A 98 -18.53 -0.72 -7.81
N PRO A 99 -17.82 -1.55 -8.58
CA PRO A 99 -17.16 -2.69 -7.96
C PRO A 99 -16.22 -2.31 -6.86
N LEU A 100 -15.61 -1.12 -6.94
CA LEU A 100 -14.79 -0.64 -5.86
C LEU A 100 -15.58 0.41 -5.10
N ASN A 101 -15.81 0.14 -3.85
CA ASN A 101 -16.44 1.10 -2.98
C ASN A 101 -15.54 2.32 -2.89
N GLU A 102 -16.13 3.51 -2.91
CA GLU A 102 -15.33 4.73 -2.91
C GLU A 102 -14.42 4.82 -1.68
N SER A 103 -14.74 4.12 -0.61
CA SER A 103 -13.91 4.11 0.58
C SER A 103 -12.91 2.97 0.57
N GLN A 104 -12.90 2.15 -0.46
CA GLN A 104 -12.04 0.97 -0.51
C GLN A 104 -11.13 1.03 -1.71
N VAL A 105 -9.89 1.30 -1.46
CA VAL A 105 -8.86 1.31 -2.50
C VAL A 105 -7.88 0.23 -2.12
N TYR A 106 -7.66 -0.71 -3.03
CA TYR A 106 -6.89 -1.90 -2.72
C TYR A 106 -5.51 -1.87 -3.34
N ILE A 107 -4.59 -2.46 -2.63
CA ILE A 107 -3.27 -2.77 -3.14
C ILE A 107 -3.19 -4.28 -3.14
N VAL A 108 -2.95 -4.86 -4.30
CA VAL A 108 -2.79 -6.30 -4.42
C VAL A 108 -1.30 -6.59 -4.49
N MET A 109 -0.83 -7.49 -3.64
CA MET A 109 0.60 -7.75 -3.50
C MET A 109 0.88 -9.20 -3.81
N LYS A 110 2.01 -9.42 -4.47
CA LYS A 110 2.41 -10.75 -4.87
C LYS A 110 3.79 -11.06 -4.31
N ALA A 111 3.87 -12.18 -3.69
CA ALA A 111 5.13 -12.61 -3.12
C ALA A 111 6.12 -13.05 -4.19
#